data_37278343abe9eb194d2c8d05d2b28ade
#
_entry.id   37278343abe9eb194d2c8d05d2b28ade
#
_cell.length_a   1.000
_cell.length_b   1.000
_cell.length_c   1.000
_cell.angle_alpha   90.00
_cell.angle_beta   90.00
_cell.angle_gamma   90.00
#
_symmetry.space_group_name_H-M   'P 1'
#
loop_
_entity.id
_entity.type
_entity.pdbx_description
1 polymer ?
#
loop_
_entity_poly.entity_id
_entity_poly.type
_entity_poly.pdbx_seq_one_letter_code
_entity_poly.pdbx_strand_id
1 'polypeptide(L)'
;MSWYVLVEANESYGGDNTWDLVAKVPVEGGQAAAIARAEEISRTSLSGSLPEEEGRLVFRTSPTSWLVEKSRLVRHERSAEPTEHTQHLRISVAELVLAREPAVPPKKRLFHR
;
A
#
# COMPACT_ATOMS: atom_id res chain seq x y z
N MET A 1 -13.37 17.58 6.53
CA MET A 1 -13.14 16.55 5.54
C MET A 1 -11.92 15.73 5.90
N SER A 2 -11.98 14.46 5.64
CA SER A 2 -10.95 13.55 6.13
C SER A 2 -9.91 13.28 5.05
N TRP A 3 -8.65 13.37 5.46
CA TRP A 3 -7.52 13.09 4.60
C TRP A 3 -6.90 11.75 4.98
N TYR A 4 -6.45 11.02 3.98
CA TYR A 4 -5.87 9.69 4.15
C TYR A 4 -4.59 9.56 3.35
N VAL A 5 -3.72 8.70 3.84
CA VAL A 5 -2.66 8.13 3.01
C VAL A 5 -3.11 6.75 2.58
N LEU A 6 -3.13 6.51 1.29
CA LEU A 6 -3.48 5.22 0.73
C LEU A 6 -2.20 4.50 0.30
N VAL A 7 -2.07 3.25 0.70
CA VAL A 7 -0.93 2.42 0.31
C VAL A 7 -1.44 1.24 -0.48
N GLU A 8 -0.94 1.11 -1.70
CA GLU A 8 -1.26 0.00 -2.58
C GLU A 8 0.01 -0.81 -2.84
N ALA A 9 -0.12 -2.11 -2.86
CA ALA A 9 0.99 -3.01 -3.17
C ALA A 9 0.70 -3.76 -4.45
N ASN A 10 1.74 -3.89 -5.28
CA ASN A 10 1.67 -4.72 -6.46
C ASN A 10 2.20 -6.10 -6.11
N GLU A 11 1.35 -7.10 -6.21
CA GLU A 11 1.74 -8.48 -6.02
C GLU A 11 1.57 -9.23 -7.33
N SER A 12 2.63 -9.93 -7.72
CA SER A 12 2.65 -10.71 -8.94
C SER A 12 2.68 -12.19 -8.58
N TYR A 13 1.51 -12.80 -8.60
CA TYR A 13 1.38 -14.25 -8.43
C TYR A 13 0.84 -14.85 -9.72
N GLY A 14 1.53 -15.86 -10.22
CA GLY A 14 1.05 -16.61 -11.38
C GLY A 14 0.93 -15.83 -12.67
N GLY A 15 1.67 -14.75 -12.82
CA GLY A 15 1.66 -13.93 -14.01
C GLY A 15 0.65 -12.80 -14.04
N ASP A 16 -0.19 -12.69 -13.02
CA ASP A 16 -1.15 -11.58 -12.89
C ASP A 16 -0.54 -10.47 -12.04
N ASN A 17 -0.54 -9.26 -12.59
CA ASN A 17 -0.13 -8.07 -11.85
C ASN A 17 -1.36 -7.37 -11.33
N THR A 18 -1.56 -7.42 -10.02
CA THR A 18 -2.67 -6.73 -9.37
C THR A 18 -2.15 -5.71 -8.37
N TRP A 19 -2.87 -4.61 -8.26
CA TRP A 19 -2.62 -3.61 -7.23
C TRP A 19 -3.73 -3.71 -6.20
N ASP A 20 -3.34 -4.01 -4.97
CA ASP A 20 -4.29 -4.12 -3.86
C ASP A 20 -4.09 -2.98 -2.88
N LEU A 21 -5.18 -2.41 -2.41
CA LEU A 21 -5.15 -1.41 -1.36
C LEU A 21 -4.87 -2.12 -0.04
N VAL A 22 -3.66 -1.92 0.50
CA VAL A 22 -3.22 -2.63 1.70
C VAL A 22 -3.33 -1.79 2.97
N ALA A 23 -3.42 -0.48 2.85
CA ALA A 23 -3.59 0.39 4.01
C ALA A 23 -4.31 1.68 3.65
N LYS A 24 -5.15 2.12 4.58
CA LYS A 24 -5.82 3.43 4.56
C LYS A 24 -5.48 4.09 5.87
N VAL A 25 -4.59 5.07 5.85
CA VAL A 25 -4.10 5.72 7.07
C VAL A 25 -4.78 7.06 7.23
N PRO A 26 -5.67 7.21 8.23
CA PRO A 26 -6.29 8.52 8.46
C PRO A 26 -5.26 9.50 9.00
N VAL A 27 -5.35 10.74 8.54
CA VAL A 27 -4.43 11.80 8.96
C VAL A 27 -5.23 13.02 9.40
N GLU A 28 -4.92 13.51 10.58
CA GLU A 28 -5.48 14.77 11.06
C GLU A 28 -4.58 15.92 10.62
N GLY A 29 -5.16 17.06 10.38
CA GLY A 29 -4.42 18.28 10.05
C GLY A 29 -4.43 18.68 8.59
N GLY A 30 -5.22 18.01 7.75
CA GLY A 30 -5.43 18.41 6.37
C GLY A 30 -4.42 17.84 5.39
N GLN A 31 -4.43 18.38 4.17
CA GLN A 31 -3.63 17.86 3.07
C GLN A 31 -2.14 17.91 3.33
N ALA A 32 -1.64 19.03 3.88
CA ALA A 32 -0.20 19.17 4.14
C ALA A 32 0.30 18.12 5.12
N ALA A 33 -0.48 17.84 6.17
CA ALA A 33 -0.14 16.80 7.14
C ALA A 33 -0.17 15.41 6.49
N ALA A 34 -1.13 15.18 5.60
CA ALA A 34 -1.22 13.91 4.88
C ALA A 34 -0.03 13.71 3.94
N ILE A 35 0.41 14.78 3.27
CA ILE A 35 1.61 14.73 2.41
C ILE A 35 2.84 14.39 3.24
N ALA A 36 3.01 15.01 4.40
CA ALA A 36 4.14 14.74 5.28
C ALA A 36 4.12 13.28 5.77
N ARG A 37 2.94 12.76 6.10
CA ARG A 37 2.80 11.38 6.55
C ARG A 37 3.10 10.39 5.41
N ALA A 38 2.62 10.69 4.21
CA ALA A 38 2.88 9.85 3.04
C ALA A 38 4.37 9.81 2.72
N GLU A 39 5.05 10.94 2.81
CA GLU A 39 6.50 11.00 2.59
C GLU A 39 7.25 10.17 3.63
N GLU A 40 6.85 10.25 4.88
CA GLU A 40 7.44 9.44 5.95
C GLU A 40 7.26 7.95 5.67
N ILE A 41 6.04 7.53 5.32
CA ILE A 41 5.75 6.12 4.99
C ILE A 41 6.58 5.67 3.79
N SER A 42 6.72 6.51 2.78
CA SER A 42 7.51 6.15 1.60
C SER A 42 8.98 5.87 1.94
N ARG A 43 9.53 6.62 2.88
CA ARG A 43 10.94 6.48 3.27
C ARG A 43 11.19 5.38 4.30
N THR A 44 10.19 5.05 5.08
CA THR A 44 10.34 4.05 6.13
C THR A 44 9.37 2.89 5.93
N SER A 45 8.21 2.98 6.53
CA SER A 45 7.14 1.98 6.42
C SER A 45 5.96 2.48 7.24
N LEU A 46 4.89 1.71 7.26
CA LEU A 46 3.74 1.99 8.11
C LEU A 46 4.12 1.96 9.60
N SER A 47 5.10 1.14 9.97
CA SER A 47 5.57 1.04 11.35
C SER A 47 6.58 2.12 11.72
N GLY A 48 7.08 2.88 10.74
CA GLY A 48 8.07 3.92 10.98
C GLY A 48 9.50 3.43 11.03
N SER A 49 9.75 2.17 10.71
CA SER A 49 11.10 1.61 10.68
C SER A 49 11.36 0.91 9.35
N LEU A 50 12.61 0.92 8.94
CA LEU A 50 13.07 0.27 7.72
C LEU A 50 14.04 -0.86 8.11
N PRO A 51 13.72 -2.13 7.77
CA PRO A 51 14.65 -3.23 8.03
C PRO A 51 16.00 -3.01 7.35
N GLU A 52 17.07 -3.39 8.00
CA GLU A 52 18.44 -3.20 7.47
C GLU A 52 18.65 -3.93 6.15
N GLU A 53 18.05 -5.09 5.99
CA GLU A 53 18.22 -5.91 4.80
C GLU A 53 17.33 -5.48 3.62
N GLU A 54 16.45 -4.50 3.82
CA GLU A 54 15.58 -4.04 2.76
C GLU A 54 16.21 -2.91 1.96
N GLY A 55 16.35 -3.11 0.65
CA GLY A 55 16.66 -2.03 -0.27
C GLY A 55 15.39 -1.27 -0.61
N ARG A 56 15.51 0.03 -0.85
CA ARG A 56 14.34 0.85 -1.14
C ARG A 56 14.70 2.01 -2.06
N LEU A 57 13.96 2.14 -3.15
CA LEU A 57 14.01 3.30 -4.02
C LEU A 57 12.67 4.02 -3.88
N VAL A 58 12.73 5.31 -3.64
CA VAL A 58 11.54 6.14 -3.47
C VAL A 58 11.50 7.19 -4.56
N PHE A 59 10.46 7.14 -5.38
CA PHE A 59 10.24 8.11 -6.44
C PHE A 59 9.04 8.95 -6.13
N ARG A 60 9.16 10.26 -6.21
CA ARG A 60 8.01 11.14 -6.11
C ARG A 60 7.40 11.28 -7.50
N THR A 61 6.20 10.80 -7.68
CA THR A 61 5.54 10.76 -8.99
C THR A 61 4.64 11.95 -9.23
N SER A 62 4.21 12.63 -8.16
CA SER A 62 3.43 13.87 -8.19
C SER A 62 3.57 14.57 -6.84
N PRO A 63 3.04 15.79 -6.69
CA PRO A 63 3.06 16.43 -5.36
C PRO A 63 2.38 15.62 -4.26
N THR A 64 1.52 14.67 -4.61
CA THR A 64 0.74 13.88 -3.65
C THR A 64 0.87 12.38 -3.82
N SER A 65 1.88 11.93 -4.57
CA SER A 65 2.04 10.49 -4.78
C SER A 65 3.50 10.06 -4.90
N TRP A 66 3.76 8.83 -4.52
CA TRP A 66 5.09 8.23 -4.52
C TRP A 66 5.00 6.79 -5.01
N LEU A 67 6.04 6.36 -5.69
CA LEU A 67 6.25 4.97 -6.06
C LEU A 67 7.48 4.48 -5.33
N VAL A 68 7.34 3.37 -4.62
CA VAL A 68 8.42 2.77 -3.84
C VAL A 68 8.74 1.41 -4.42
N GLU A 69 10.01 1.18 -4.71
CA GLU A 69 10.50 -0.15 -5.06
C GLU A 69 11.26 -0.70 -3.85
N LYS A 70 10.72 -1.75 -3.27
CA LYS A 70 11.36 -2.48 -2.18
C LYS A 70 12.10 -3.65 -2.77
N SER A 71 13.30 -3.91 -2.27
CA SER A 71 14.08 -5.06 -2.72
C SER A 71 14.69 -5.78 -1.53
N ARG A 72 14.93 -7.05 -1.72
CA ARG A 72 15.47 -7.92 -0.69
C ARG A 72 16.23 -9.06 -1.35
N LEU A 73 17.36 -9.38 -0.78
CA LEU A 73 18.14 -10.53 -1.23
C LEU A 73 17.74 -11.74 -0.41
N VAL A 74 17.35 -12.81 -1.08
CA VAL A 74 16.94 -14.06 -0.43
C VAL A 74 17.93 -15.15 -0.82
N ARG A 75 18.52 -15.80 0.19
CA ARG A 75 19.46 -16.88 -0.02
C ARG A 75 18.72 -18.21 0.02
N HIS A 76 18.90 -18.99 -1.03
CA HIS A 76 18.36 -20.33 -1.12
C HIS A 76 19.42 -21.37 -0.77
N GLU A 77 19.02 -22.45 -0.12
CA GLU A 77 19.94 -23.49 0.34
C GLU A 77 20.82 -24.08 -0.75
N ARG A 78 20.30 -24.16 -1.97
CA ARG A 78 20.99 -24.80 -3.09
C ARG A 78 21.65 -23.81 -4.06
N SER A 79 21.59 -22.53 -3.74
CA SER A 79 22.17 -21.51 -4.60
C SER A 79 23.35 -20.84 -3.90
N ALA A 80 24.46 -20.69 -4.62
CA ALA A 80 25.63 -19.99 -4.11
C ALA A 80 25.38 -18.49 -4.01
N GLU A 81 24.47 -17.96 -4.83
CA GLU A 81 24.18 -16.52 -4.84
C GLU A 81 22.75 -16.24 -4.42
N PRO A 82 22.53 -15.15 -3.65
CA PRO A 82 21.17 -14.77 -3.30
C PRO A 82 20.38 -14.29 -4.51
N THR A 83 19.06 -14.48 -4.44
CA THR A 83 18.13 -14.01 -5.46
C THR A 83 17.48 -12.72 -4.99
N GLU A 84 17.40 -11.73 -5.85
CA GLU A 84 16.73 -10.47 -5.55
C GLU A 84 15.23 -10.60 -5.77
N HIS A 85 14.47 -10.22 -4.75
CA HIS A 85 13.00 -10.12 -4.83
C HIS A 85 12.62 -8.65 -4.73
N THR A 86 11.74 -8.20 -5.60
CA THR A 86 11.26 -6.82 -5.60
C THR A 86 9.75 -6.77 -5.42
N GLN A 87 9.30 -5.71 -4.77
CA GLN A 87 7.89 -5.40 -4.59
C GLN A 87 7.69 -3.90 -4.80
N HIS A 88 6.60 -3.52 -5.38
CA HIS A 88 6.27 -2.12 -5.59
C HIS A 88 5.11 -1.68 -4.72
N LEU A 89 5.21 -0.46 -4.23
CA LEU A 89 4.14 0.20 -3.49
C LEU A 89 3.80 1.51 -4.16
N ARG A 90 2.51 1.84 -4.20
CA ARG A 90 2.05 3.18 -4.55
C ARG A 90 1.51 3.82 -3.28
N ILE A 91 2.00 5.00 -2.97
CA ILE A 91 1.57 5.76 -1.79
C ILE A 91 0.99 7.07 -2.31
N SER A 92 -0.22 7.37 -1.88
CA SER A 92 -0.90 8.56 -2.35
C SER A 92 -1.70 9.21 -1.23
N VAL A 93 -1.89 10.53 -1.37
CA VAL A 93 -2.72 11.32 -0.47
C VAL A 93 -4.08 11.48 -1.11
N ALA A 94 -5.13 11.20 -0.36
CA ALA A 94 -6.48 11.26 -0.87
C ALA A 94 -7.45 11.84 0.16
N GLU A 95 -8.44 12.54 -0.34
CA GLU A 95 -9.54 13.05 0.47
C GLU A 95 -10.69 12.06 0.41
N LEU A 96 -11.23 11.70 1.57
CA LEU A 96 -12.42 10.86 1.60
C LEU A 96 -13.63 11.70 1.19
N VAL A 97 -14.23 11.38 0.06
CA VAL A 97 -15.36 12.15 -0.49
C VAL A 97 -16.71 11.49 -0.28
N LEU A 98 -16.72 10.20 0.00
CA LEU A 98 -17.97 9.47 0.26
C LEU A 98 -17.65 8.27 1.14
N ALA A 99 -18.41 8.14 2.22
CA ALA A 99 -18.39 6.95 3.06
C ALA A 99 -19.82 6.42 3.17
N ARG A 100 -19.99 5.16 2.83
CA ARG A 100 -21.30 4.52 2.90
C ARG A 100 -21.08 3.08 3.33
N GLU A 101 -21.73 2.70 4.41
CA GLU A 101 -21.64 1.33 4.89
C GLU A 101 -22.50 0.40 4.04
N PRO A 102 -22.05 -0.85 3.85
CA PRO A 102 -22.85 -1.82 3.13
C PRO A 102 -24.10 -2.18 3.93
N ALA A 103 -25.20 -2.31 3.25
CA ALA A 103 -26.42 -2.79 3.86
C ALA A 103 -26.43 -4.32 3.87
N VAL A 104 -26.98 -4.89 4.92
CA VAL A 104 -27.16 -6.33 4.99
C VAL A 104 -28.18 -6.73 3.93
N PRO A 105 -27.86 -7.64 2.99
CA PRO A 105 -28.83 -8.04 1.98
C PRO A 105 -30.01 -8.75 2.64
N PRO A 106 -31.21 -8.60 2.08
CA PRO A 106 -32.38 -9.29 2.64
C PRO A 106 -32.17 -10.81 2.57
N LYS A 107 -32.68 -11.50 3.57
CA LYS A 107 -32.62 -12.95 3.61
C LYS A 107 -33.37 -13.50 2.42
N LYS A 108 -32.67 -14.34 1.64
CA LYS A 108 -33.30 -15.07 0.57
C LYS A 108 -34.32 -16.03 1.16
N ARG A 109 -35.55 -15.97 0.67
CA ARG A 109 -36.55 -16.94 1.09
C ARG A 109 -36.15 -18.31 0.56
N LEU A 110 -36.11 -19.29 1.44
CA LEU A 110 -35.78 -20.66 1.06
C LEU A 110 -36.90 -21.31 0.28
N PHE A 111 -38.10 -20.78 0.37
CA PHE A 111 -39.27 -21.36 -0.30
C PHE A 111 -39.78 -20.40 -1.33
N HIS A 112 -39.64 -20.81 -2.56
CA HIS A 112 -40.23 -20.09 -3.70
C HIS A 112 -41.37 -20.91 -4.25
N ARG A 113 -42.43 -20.28 -4.46
CA ARG A 113 -43.57 -20.91 -5.09
C ARG A 113 -43.74 -20.37 -6.47
#